data_feb7d5fe4ce38537c0bb166cb7debd0e
#
_entry.id   feb7d5fe4ce38537c0bb166cb7debd0e
#
_cell.length_a   1.000
_cell.length_b   1.000
_cell.length_c   1.000
_cell.angle_alpha   90.00
_cell.angle_beta   90.00
_cell.angle_gamma   90.00
#
_symmetry.space_group_name_H-M   'P 1'
#
loop_
_entity.id
_entity.type
_entity.pdbx_description
1 polymer ?
#
loop_
_entity_poly.entity_id
_entity_poly.type
_entity_poly.pdbx_seq_one_letter_code
_entity_poly.pdbx_strand_id
1 'polypeptide(L)'
;MFDDWEILIYKIFIIFLFFVSCFGPSQSYPTTQQIIFYTARDGDFEIYSMNIDGFNSINLTKSPLKNDTYPQFSPDGLQVVFTSTQEDNSEIYIMDLEWHGGYTRYKGINQINLSNNPAQDGEPHFSPIESQIIFESFRDGNYEIYSVSTDASNLINLSNNPHHDRIPYYSPDGQSIVFWSNRDGNDEIYIMDSNGNNQTRLTINDSQDIYPRFLPLGDKIVFESNRDGNFEIYIMDSDGNNQVNLSTNAGSDMGPYPAPFGEAIVFESNRDGNYEIYIMEIDGGNQKNLTNNNGNDTNPFFSPAGDRIAYISDRDGNLEIYIMDLDGSNQLNLTNNPSVDYGFSFQPWPE
;
A
#
# COMPACT_ATOMS: atom_id res chain seq x y z
N MET A 1 16.23 55.77 7.67
CA MET A 1 16.80 54.43 7.88
C MET A 1 15.61 53.55 8.20
N PHE A 2 15.04 52.96 7.18
CA PHE A 2 13.94 51.97 7.38
C PHE A 2 14.58 50.65 7.61
N ASP A 3 14.15 49.95 8.67
CA ASP A 3 14.74 48.68 9.12
C ASP A 3 14.53 47.61 8.06
N ASP A 4 15.60 46.83 7.80
CA ASP A 4 15.65 45.73 6.84
C ASP A 4 14.56 44.64 7.03
N TRP A 5 13.86 44.66 8.15
CA TRP A 5 12.77 43.73 8.49
C TRP A 5 11.45 44.07 7.77
N GLU A 6 11.14 45.32 7.50
CA GLU A 6 9.92 45.71 6.79
C GLU A 6 10.00 45.33 5.28
N ILE A 7 11.22 45.39 4.71
CA ILE A 7 11.44 44.96 3.31
C ILE A 7 11.32 43.47 3.13
N LEU A 8 11.70 42.68 4.16
CA LEU A 8 11.58 41.23 4.14
C LEU A 8 10.12 40.78 4.23
N ILE A 9 9.32 41.39 5.10
CA ILE A 9 7.87 41.13 5.23
C ILE A 9 7.13 41.52 3.95
N TYR A 10 7.47 42.59 3.29
CA TYR A 10 6.84 43.00 2.01
C TYR A 10 7.21 42.03 0.86
N LYS A 11 8.43 41.51 0.82
CA LYS A 11 8.83 40.50 -0.17
C LYS A 11 8.15 39.14 0.06
N ILE A 12 7.96 38.72 1.31
CA ILE A 12 7.23 37.50 1.66
C ILE A 12 5.74 37.65 1.32
N PHE A 13 5.14 38.81 1.56
CA PHE A 13 3.73 39.07 1.21
C PHE A 13 3.48 39.17 -0.30
N ILE A 14 4.43 39.66 -1.09
CA ILE A 14 4.34 39.73 -2.57
C ILE A 14 4.54 38.33 -3.18
N ILE A 15 5.40 37.47 -2.61
CA ILE A 15 5.56 36.08 -3.06
C ILE A 15 4.28 35.28 -2.75
N PHE A 16 3.62 35.50 -1.60
CA PHE A 16 2.34 34.88 -1.28
C PHE A 16 1.18 35.34 -2.19
N LEU A 17 1.19 36.58 -2.68
CA LEU A 17 0.16 37.14 -3.58
C LEU A 17 0.35 36.68 -5.04
N PHE A 18 1.56 36.30 -5.47
CA PHE A 18 1.78 35.78 -6.83
C PHE A 18 1.50 34.28 -6.96
N PHE A 19 1.45 33.52 -5.84
CA PHE A 19 1.05 32.10 -5.87
C PHE A 19 -0.46 31.88 -5.89
N VAL A 20 -1.28 32.90 -5.57
CA VAL A 20 -2.76 32.80 -5.53
C VAL A 20 -3.43 32.99 -6.88
N SER A 21 -2.70 33.42 -7.93
CA SER A 21 -3.31 33.76 -9.24
C SER A 21 -3.08 32.75 -10.38
N CYS A 22 -2.48 31.56 -10.08
CA CYS A 22 -2.27 30.50 -11.07
C CYS A 22 -3.09 29.22 -10.81
N PHE A 23 -4.03 29.24 -9.85
CA PHE A 23 -4.95 28.13 -9.71
C PHE A 23 -6.15 28.36 -10.62
N GLY A 24 -6.32 27.47 -11.62
CA GLY A 24 -7.61 27.22 -12.28
C GLY A 24 -8.70 26.97 -11.23
N PRO A 25 -9.97 26.80 -11.61
CA PRO A 25 -11.08 26.66 -10.67
C PRO A 25 -10.67 25.64 -9.60
N SER A 26 -10.64 26.06 -8.32
CA SER A 26 -10.25 25.26 -7.18
C SER A 26 -11.05 23.96 -7.22
N GLN A 27 -10.42 22.85 -7.56
CA GLN A 27 -11.00 21.55 -7.24
C GLN A 27 -11.16 21.55 -5.72
N SER A 28 -12.39 21.53 -5.24
CA SER A 28 -12.68 21.36 -3.83
C SER A 28 -12.37 19.90 -3.50
N TYR A 29 -11.20 19.67 -2.90
CA TYR A 29 -10.86 18.33 -2.37
C TYR A 29 -11.84 17.93 -1.26
N PRO A 30 -12.09 16.62 -1.06
CA PRO A 30 -12.91 16.18 0.05
C PRO A 30 -12.34 16.70 1.37
N THR A 31 -13.21 17.18 2.24
CA THR A 31 -12.84 17.63 3.59
C THR A 31 -12.58 16.45 4.53
N THR A 32 -12.88 15.23 4.09
CA THR A 32 -12.70 13.98 4.82
C THR A 32 -11.84 13.04 4.00
N GLN A 33 -10.84 12.44 4.62
CA GLN A 33 -10.01 11.41 4.02
C GLN A 33 -10.86 10.23 3.53
N GLN A 34 -10.48 9.66 2.38
CA GLN A 34 -11.18 8.52 1.78
C GLN A 34 -10.39 7.22 1.97
N ILE A 35 -11.13 6.13 1.99
CA ILE A 35 -10.61 4.76 1.87
C ILE A 35 -11.21 4.16 0.60
N ILE A 36 -10.38 3.48 -0.20
CA ILE A 36 -10.85 2.58 -1.27
C ILE A 36 -10.64 1.14 -0.82
N PHE A 37 -11.54 0.26 -1.25
CA PHE A 37 -11.53 -1.16 -0.91
C PHE A 37 -12.27 -1.96 -1.97
N TYR A 38 -12.17 -3.29 -1.95
CA TYR A 38 -13.00 -4.10 -2.81
C TYR A 38 -14.01 -4.95 -2.03
N THR A 39 -15.15 -5.19 -2.63
CA THR A 39 -16.30 -5.82 -1.99
C THR A 39 -17.12 -6.63 -2.99
N ALA A 40 -17.68 -7.75 -2.55
CA ALA A 40 -18.56 -8.61 -3.35
C ALA A 40 -20.06 -8.26 -3.19
N ARG A 41 -20.43 -7.07 -2.67
CA ARG A 41 -21.82 -6.69 -2.37
C ARG A 41 -22.73 -6.60 -3.60
N ASP A 42 -22.17 -6.41 -4.80
CA ASP A 42 -22.90 -6.35 -6.07
C ASP A 42 -22.84 -7.69 -6.87
N GLY A 43 -22.23 -8.75 -6.27
CA GLY A 43 -22.19 -10.12 -6.81
C GLY A 43 -20.82 -10.56 -7.31
N ASP A 44 -19.98 -9.67 -7.76
CA ASP A 44 -18.56 -9.77 -8.07
C ASP A 44 -17.76 -8.75 -7.26
N PHE A 45 -16.45 -8.90 -7.21
CA PHE A 45 -15.61 -7.92 -6.53
C PHE A 45 -15.50 -6.64 -7.34
N GLU A 46 -15.89 -5.54 -6.71
CA GLU A 46 -15.84 -4.19 -7.26
C GLU A 46 -15.08 -3.26 -6.34
N ILE A 47 -14.41 -2.24 -6.89
CA ILE A 47 -13.75 -1.21 -6.09
C ILE A 47 -14.77 -0.17 -5.62
N TYR A 48 -14.80 0.04 -4.33
CA TYR A 48 -15.61 1.05 -3.67
C TYR A 48 -14.74 2.12 -3.02
N SER A 49 -15.27 3.31 -2.86
CA SER A 49 -14.73 4.32 -1.95
C SER A 49 -15.71 4.64 -0.84
N MET A 50 -15.19 5.03 0.32
CA MET A 50 -15.96 5.55 1.47
C MET A 50 -15.13 6.58 2.22
N ASN A 51 -15.78 7.40 3.03
CA ASN A 51 -15.08 8.25 3.99
C ASN A 51 -14.42 7.40 5.09
N ILE A 52 -13.41 7.94 5.74
CA ILE A 52 -12.73 7.28 6.89
C ILE A 52 -13.67 6.99 8.08
N ASP A 53 -14.85 7.59 8.14
CA ASP A 53 -15.90 7.33 9.11
C ASP A 53 -16.90 6.24 8.70
N GLY A 54 -16.68 5.57 7.54
CA GLY A 54 -17.52 4.52 6.96
C GLY A 54 -18.73 5.02 6.16
N PHE A 55 -18.99 6.33 6.12
CA PHE A 55 -20.11 6.88 5.36
C PHE A 55 -19.78 7.12 3.88
N ASN A 56 -20.83 7.34 3.10
CA ASN A 56 -20.75 7.69 1.67
C ASN A 56 -20.08 6.63 0.78
N SER A 57 -20.25 5.35 1.11
CA SER A 57 -19.74 4.25 0.29
C SER A 57 -20.34 4.28 -1.13
N ILE A 58 -19.49 4.18 -2.17
CA ILE A 58 -19.90 4.21 -3.58
C ILE A 58 -19.02 3.29 -4.43
N ASN A 59 -19.66 2.55 -5.35
CA ASN A 59 -18.99 1.73 -6.35
C ASN A 59 -18.30 2.61 -7.41
N LEU A 60 -16.99 2.42 -7.61
CA LEU A 60 -16.16 3.17 -8.54
C LEU A 60 -16.02 2.45 -9.90
N THR A 61 -15.93 1.11 -9.93
CA THR A 61 -15.60 0.34 -11.14
C THR A 61 -16.82 -0.03 -11.96
N LYS A 62 -17.88 -0.57 -11.35
CA LYS A 62 -19.13 -1.00 -12.02
C LYS A 62 -18.88 -1.92 -13.21
N SER A 63 -18.04 -2.93 -13.01
CA SER A 63 -17.51 -3.84 -14.03
C SER A 63 -18.16 -5.22 -13.96
N PRO A 64 -19.40 -5.41 -14.44
CA PRO A 64 -20.11 -6.68 -14.27
C PRO A 64 -19.33 -7.84 -14.89
N LEU A 65 -19.30 -8.99 -14.20
CA LEU A 65 -18.59 -10.21 -14.57
C LEU A 65 -17.06 -10.11 -14.54
N LYS A 66 -16.52 -9.13 -13.80
CA LYS A 66 -15.10 -9.01 -13.50
C LYS A 66 -14.92 -8.90 -12.00
N ASN A 67 -13.77 -9.37 -11.51
CA ASN A 67 -13.35 -9.12 -10.14
C ASN A 67 -12.27 -8.03 -10.15
N ASP A 68 -12.61 -6.88 -9.62
CA ASP A 68 -11.70 -5.75 -9.45
C ASP A 68 -11.19 -5.74 -8.00
N THR A 69 -9.87 -5.87 -7.82
CA THR A 69 -9.22 -6.12 -6.53
C THR A 69 -7.92 -5.32 -6.40
N TYR A 70 -7.30 -5.31 -5.20
CA TYR A 70 -6.01 -4.67 -4.92
C TYR A 70 -5.92 -3.20 -5.35
N PRO A 71 -6.89 -2.35 -4.95
CA PRO A 71 -6.87 -0.95 -5.34
C PRO A 71 -5.83 -0.15 -4.58
N GLN A 72 -5.14 0.77 -5.27
CA GLN A 72 -4.23 1.73 -4.67
C GLN A 72 -4.44 3.12 -5.25
N PHE A 73 -4.41 4.14 -4.39
CA PHE A 73 -4.39 5.52 -4.84
C PHE A 73 -3.03 5.91 -5.44
N SER A 74 -3.07 6.79 -6.45
CA SER A 74 -1.88 7.55 -6.87
C SER A 74 -1.39 8.47 -5.75
N PRO A 75 -0.11 8.88 -5.76
CA PRO A 75 0.43 9.80 -4.74
C PRO A 75 -0.33 11.12 -4.59
N ASP A 76 -0.92 11.63 -5.67
CA ASP A 76 -1.77 12.83 -5.67
C ASP A 76 -3.23 12.57 -5.27
N GLY A 77 -3.61 11.29 -5.09
CA GLY A 77 -4.96 10.86 -4.72
C GLY A 77 -6.03 11.05 -5.81
N LEU A 78 -5.63 11.29 -7.07
CA LEU A 78 -6.56 11.56 -8.19
C LEU A 78 -6.79 10.38 -9.11
N GLN A 79 -6.01 9.31 -8.98
CA GLN A 79 -6.15 8.08 -9.75
C GLN A 79 -6.18 6.86 -8.82
N VAL A 80 -6.68 5.75 -9.33
CA VAL A 80 -6.63 4.44 -8.68
C VAL A 80 -6.10 3.43 -9.69
N VAL A 81 -5.06 2.69 -9.31
CA VAL A 81 -4.62 1.47 -10.00
C VAL A 81 -5.25 0.25 -9.30
N PHE A 82 -5.59 -0.77 -10.05
CA PHE A 82 -6.21 -1.99 -9.53
C PHE A 82 -5.99 -3.18 -10.46
N THR A 83 -6.18 -4.38 -9.93
CA THR A 83 -6.20 -5.62 -10.71
C THR A 83 -7.64 -5.94 -11.10
N SER A 84 -7.91 -6.16 -12.40
CA SER A 84 -9.21 -6.57 -12.93
C SER A 84 -9.13 -7.97 -13.55
N THR A 85 -9.88 -8.93 -13.02
CA THR A 85 -9.86 -10.33 -13.45
C THR A 85 -11.14 -10.68 -14.17
N GLN A 86 -11.03 -11.10 -15.42
CA GLN A 86 -12.12 -11.65 -16.20
C GLN A 86 -11.77 -13.08 -16.64
N GLU A 87 -12.64 -14.06 -16.33
CA GLU A 87 -12.35 -15.49 -16.49
C GLU A 87 -11.08 -15.85 -15.67
N ASP A 88 -10.02 -16.34 -16.32
CA ASP A 88 -8.77 -16.70 -15.66
C ASP A 88 -7.64 -15.70 -15.95
N ASN A 89 -7.93 -14.54 -16.56
CA ASN A 89 -6.97 -13.51 -16.90
C ASN A 89 -7.12 -12.27 -16.02
N SER A 90 -6.06 -11.93 -15.28
CA SER A 90 -5.97 -10.71 -14.47
C SER A 90 -5.06 -9.70 -15.14
N GLU A 91 -5.51 -8.46 -15.20
CA GLU A 91 -4.86 -7.34 -15.88
C GLU A 91 -4.78 -6.13 -14.95
N ILE A 92 -3.81 -5.26 -15.18
CA ILE A 92 -3.66 -4.01 -14.45
C ILE A 92 -4.45 -2.91 -15.15
N TYR A 93 -5.36 -2.31 -14.39
CA TYR A 93 -6.16 -1.17 -14.82
C TYR A 93 -5.85 0.07 -14.01
N ILE A 94 -6.03 1.23 -14.63
CA ILE A 94 -6.03 2.53 -13.97
C ILE A 94 -7.34 3.26 -14.26
N MET A 95 -7.84 4.06 -13.32
CA MET A 95 -8.97 4.97 -13.51
C MET A 95 -8.69 6.33 -12.89
N ASP A 96 -9.28 7.37 -13.46
CA ASP A 96 -9.31 8.69 -12.86
C ASP A 96 -10.44 8.81 -11.84
N LEU A 97 -10.23 9.62 -10.82
CA LEU A 97 -11.24 9.97 -9.82
C LEU A 97 -11.79 11.37 -10.06
N GLU A 98 -13.05 11.45 -10.43
CA GLU A 98 -13.76 12.73 -10.57
C GLU A 98 -14.50 13.07 -9.27
N TRP A 99 -14.20 14.23 -8.69
CA TRP A 99 -14.87 14.72 -7.49
C TRP A 99 -16.21 15.37 -7.80
N HIS A 100 -17.30 14.84 -7.23
CA HIS A 100 -18.63 15.42 -7.35
C HIS A 100 -18.95 16.34 -6.15
N GLY A 101 -18.63 17.61 -6.27
CA GLY A 101 -18.71 18.65 -5.24
C GLY A 101 -20.06 18.94 -4.58
N GLY A 102 -21.12 18.21 -4.91
CA GLY A 102 -22.41 18.27 -4.21
C GLY A 102 -22.68 17.08 -3.28
N TYR A 103 -21.80 16.05 -3.29
CA TYR A 103 -22.07 14.75 -2.66
C TYR A 103 -20.86 14.14 -1.93
N THR A 104 -19.86 14.85 -1.54
CA THR A 104 -18.68 14.34 -0.77
C THR A 104 -18.18 12.94 -1.22
N ARG A 105 -18.13 12.66 -2.52
CA ARG A 105 -17.76 11.34 -3.06
C ARG A 105 -17.10 11.43 -4.43
N TYR A 106 -16.26 10.43 -4.71
CA TYR A 106 -15.64 10.24 -6.01
C TYR A 106 -16.53 9.43 -6.97
N LYS A 107 -16.22 9.53 -8.26
CA LYS A 107 -16.67 8.66 -9.33
C LYS A 107 -15.45 8.20 -10.11
N GLY A 108 -15.32 6.89 -10.33
CA GLY A 108 -14.30 6.36 -11.24
C GLY A 108 -14.70 6.61 -12.69
N ILE A 109 -13.78 7.15 -13.46
CA ILE A 109 -13.93 7.44 -14.90
C ILE A 109 -12.66 7.03 -15.65
N ASN A 110 -12.73 6.98 -16.98
CA ASN A 110 -11.58 6.77 -17.86
C ASN A 110 -10.75 5.52 -17.51
N GLN A 111 -11.41 4.37 -17.30
CA GLN A 111 -10.71 3.11 -17.02
C GLN A 111 -9.89 2.68 -18.25
N ILE A 112 -8.58 2.43 -18.04
CA ILE A 112 -7.62 2.02 -19.08
C ILE A 112 -6.93 0.74 -18.62
N ASN A 113 -6.89 -0.29 -19.50
CA ASN A 113 -6.05 -1.47 -19.31
C ASN A 113 -4.59 -1.11 -19.65
N LEU A 114 -3.69 -1.25 -18.65
CA LEU A 114 -2.28 -0.90 -18.80
C LEU A 114 -1.41 -2.06 -19.27
N SER A 115 -1.74 -3.29 -18.90
CA SER A 115 -0.90 -4.46 -19.12
C SER A 115 -1.26 -5.26 -20.39
N ASN A 116 -2.54 -5.37 -20.71
CA ASN A 116 -3.16 -5.89 -21.93
C ASN A 116 -2.46 -7.10 -22.55
N ASN A 117 -2.44 -8.24 -21.85
CA ASN A 117 -1.91 -9.51 -22.34
C ASN A 117 -2.66 -10.72 -21.76
N PRO A 118 -2.52 -11.95 -22.31
CA PRO A 118 -3.27 -13.10 -21.84
C PRO A 118 -2.69 -13.78 -20.58
N ALA A 119 -1.60 -13.28 -20.01
CA ALA A 119 -1.01 -13.82 -18.78
C ALA A 119 -1.53 -13.05 -17.56
N GLN A 120 -1.38 -13.65 -16.39
CA GLN A 120 -1.78 -13.03 -15.12
C GLN A 120 -0.84 -11.88 -14.75
N ASP A 121 -1.41 -10.74 -14.44
CA ASP A 121 -0.76 -9.56 -13.90
C ASP A 121 -1.41 -9.18 -12.56
N GLY A 122 -0.62 -8.71 -11.59
CA GLY A 122 -1.11 -8.41 -10.24
C GLY A 122 -0.20 -7.49 -9.45
N GLU A 123 -0.61 -7.19 -8.21
CA GLU A 123 0.15 -6.39 -7.23
C GLU A 123 0.68 -5.05 -7.78
N PRO A 124 -0.19 -4.18 -8.33
CA PRO A 124 0.26 -2.91 -8.89
C PRO A 124 0.58 -1.88 -7.81
N HIS A 125 1.70 -1.16 -7.98
CA HIS A 125 2.13 -0.07 -7.10
C HIS A 125 2.55 1.16 -7.91
N PHE A 126 2.06 2.34 -7.52
CA PHE A 126 2.52 3.60 -8.09
C PHE A 126 3.96 3.93 -7.67
N SER A 127 4.72 4.52 -8.58
CA SER A 127 5.92 5.27 -8.22
C SER A 127 5.54 6.48 -7.37
N PRO A 128 6.27 6.79 -6.28
CA PRO A 128 5.99 7.96 -5.47
C PRO A 128 6.32 9.31 -6.14
N ILE A 129 7.11 9.29 -7.22
CA ILE A 129 7.64 10.51 -7.86
C ILE A 129 7.39 10.61 -9.38
N GLU A 130 7.04 9.50 -10.04
CA GLU A 130 6.89 9.44 -11.51
C GLU A 130 5.51 8.88 -11.90
N SER A 131 5.05 9.20 -13.11
CA SER A 131 3.83 8.64 -13.69
C SER A 131 4.04 7.18 -14.17
N GLN A 132 4.53 6.33 -13.27
CA GLN A 132 4.82 4.92 -13.52
C GLN A 132 4.17 4.02 -12.47
N ILE A 133 3.91 2.80 -12.88
CA ILE A 133 3.36 1.71 -12.06
C ILE A 133 4.28 0.52 -12.22
N ILE A 134 4.67 -0.14 -11.12
CA ILE A 134 5.28 -1.47 -11.12
C ILE A 134 4.23 -2.52 -10.78
N PHE A 135 4.40 -3.71 -11.31
CA PHE A 135 3.49 -4.84 -11.07
C PHE A 135 4.20 -6.17 -11.35
N GLU A 136 3.66 -7.27 -10.86
CA GLU A 136 4.13 -8.60 -11.22
C GLU A 136 3.34 -9.14 -12.43
N SER A 137 4.04 -9.85 -13.33
CA SER A 137 3.47 -10.43 -14.56
C SER A 137 4.00 -11.83 -14.82
N PHE A 138 3.11 -12.74 -15.22
CA PHE A 138 3.46 -14.13 -15.59
C PHE A 138 3.68 -14.30 -17.10
N ARG A 139 3.82 -13.22 -17.88
CA ARG A 139 3.87 -13.24 -19.36
C ARG A 139 5.07 -13.97 -19.95
N ASP A 140 6.18 -14.10 -19.20
CA ASP A 140 7.39 -14.79 -19.63
C ASP A 140 7.49 -16.25 -19.12
N GLY A 141 6.42 -16.76 -18.47
CA GLY A 141 6.34 -18.12 -17.95
C GLY A 141 6.78 -18.29 -16.50
N ASN A 142 7.20 -17.21 -15.86
CA ASN A 142 7.47 -17.02 -14.45
C ASN A 142 6.99 -15.63 -14.04
N TYR A 143 6.82 -15.37 -12.75
CA TYR A 143 6.53 -14.01 -12.29
C TYR A 143 7.78 -13.15 -12.40
N GLU A 144 7.63 -12.04 -13.08
CA GLU A 144 8.63 -11.00 -13.27
C GLU A 144 8.06 -9.64 -12.86
N ILE A 145 8.94 -8.70 -12.50
CA ILE A 145 8.55 -7.34 -12.19
C ILE A 145 8.58 -6.50 -13.46
N TYR A 146 7.45 -5.92 -13.79
CA TYR A 146 7.27 -5.01 -14.91
C TYR A 146 7.00 -3.59 -14.45
N SER A 147 7.37 -2.62 -15.27
CA SER A 147 6.91 -1.24 -15.14
C SER A 147 6.14 -0.81 -16.39
N VAL A 148 5.18 0.10 -16.20
CA VAL A 148 4.39 0.72 -17.27
C VAL A 148 4.08 2.16 -16.89
N SER A 149 4.03 3.07 -17.88
CA SER A 149 3.55 4.43 -17.66
C SER A 149 2.02 4.47 -17.45
N THR A 150 1.51 5.46 -16.72
CA THR A 150 0.06 5.63 -16.46
C THR A 150 -0.77 5.85 -17.73
N ASP A 151 -0.13 6.17 -18.87
CA ASP A 151 -0.77 6.29 -20.19
C ASP A 151 -0.69 5.00 -21.02
N ALA A 152 -0.33 3.86 -20.41
CA ALA A 152 -0.11 2.55 -21.03
C ALA A 152 1.11 2.48 -21.99
N SER A 153 1.99 3.45 -21.97
CA SER A 153 3.26 3.42 -22.72
C SER A 153 4.40 2.84 -21.88
N ASN A 154 5.57 2.61 -22.52
CA ASN A 154 6.82 2.22 -21.86
C ASN A 154 6.72 0.98 -20.95
N LEU A 155 6.07 -0.09 -21.44
CA LEU A 155 6.03 -1.38 -20.74
C LEU A 155 7.41 -2.04 -20.81
N ILE A 156 8.05 -2.28 -19.66
CA ILE A 156 9.41 -2.80 -19.53
C ILE A 156 9.45 -3.91 -18.49
N ASN A 157 10.10 -5.06 -18.82
CA ASN A 157 10.50 -6.07 -17.83
C ASN A 157 11.73 -5.57 -17.08
N LEU A 158 11.63 -5.36 -15.76
CA LEU A 158 12.70 -4.85 -14.92
C LEU A 158 13.60 -5.95 -14.34
N SER A 159 13.04 -7.11 -14.00
CA SER A 159 13.78 -8.18 -13.32
C SER A 159 14.45 -9.17 -14.29
N ASN A 160 13.76 -9.57 -15.36
CA ASN A 160 14.23 -10.34 -16.51
C ASN A 160 15.16 -11.51 -16.17
N ASN A 161 14.67 -12.51 -15.46
CA ASN A 161 15.39 -13.74 -15.15
C ASN A 161 14.45 -14.97 -15.16
N PRO A 162 14.96 -16.23 -15.18
CA PRO A 162 14.11 -17.42 -15.33
C PRO A 162 13.40 -17.87 -14.04
N HIS A 163 13.46 -17.12 -12.96
CA HIS A 163 12.88 -17.43 -11.65
C HIS A 163 11.80 -16.42 -11.28
N HIS A 164 11.06 -16.69 -10.20
CA HIS A 164 10.01 -15.78 -9.73
C HIS A 164 10.61 -14.58 -9.00
N ASP A 165 10.18 -13.39 -9.41
CA ASP A 165 10.41 -12.11 -8.76
C ASP A 165 9.04 -11.50 -8.45
N ARG A 166 8.75 -11.20 -7.17
CA ARG A 166 7.39 -10.89 -6.73
C ARG A 166 7.32 -9.78 -5.69
N ILE A 167 6.12 -9.21 -5.54
CA ILE A 167 5.76 -8.24 -4.50
C ILE A 167 6.73 -7.04 -4.49
N PRO A 168 6.82 -6.30 -5.60
CA PRO A 168 7.73 -5.16 -5.68
C PRO A 168 7.18 -3.93 -4.96
N TYR A 169 8.04 -3.20 -4.22
CA TYR A 169 7.74 -1.90 -3.62
C TYR A 169 8.82 -0.88 -3.95
N TYR A 170 8.41 0.33 -4.31
CA TYR A 170 9.34 1.45 -4.46
C TYR A 170 9.89 1.92 -3.11
N SER A 171 11.15 2.41 -3.12
CA SER A 171 11.66 3.26 -2.05
C SER A 171 10.88 4.59 -2.00
N PRO A 172 10.81 5.27 -0.84
CA PRO A 172 10.08 6.54 -0.71
C PRO A 172 10.55 7.65 -1.66
N ASP A 173 11.83 7.63 -2.06
CA ASP A 173 12.42 8.54 -3.04
C ASP A 173 12.22 8.09 -4.51
N GLY A 174 11.60 6.92 -4.72
CA GLY A 174 11.33 6.35 -6.04
C GLY A 174 12.55 5.87 -6.83
N GLN A 175 13.76 5.87 -6.23
CA GLN A 175 14.98 5.52 -6.93
C GLN A 175 15.29 4.03 -6.94
N SER A 176 14.72 3.27 -6.00
CA SER A 176 14.95 1.83 -5.85
C SER A 176 13.63 1.05 -5.75
N ILE A 177 13.70 -0.23 -6.06
CA ILE A 177 12.61 -1.20 -5.90
C ILE A 177 13.14 -2.35 -5.06
N VAL A 178 12.44 -2.69 -3.96
CA VAL A 178 12.67 -3.90 -3.17
C VAL A 178 11.65 -4.95 -3.55
N PHE A 179 12.06 -6.22 -3.60
CA PHE A 179 11.21 -7.35 -3.99
C PHE A 179 11.78 -8.65 -3.41
N TRP A 180 11.04 -9.75 -3.49
CA TRP A 180 11.62 -11.05 -3.21
C TRP A 180 11.78 -11.89 -4.48
N SER A 181 12.79 -12.77 -4.49
CA SER A 181 13.16 -13.64 -5.61
C SER A 181 13.62 -15.01 -5.13
N ASN A 182 13.22 -16.07 -5.86
CA ASN A 182 13.71 -17.42 -5.60
C ASN A 182 14.83 -17.87 -6.53
N ARG A 183 15.53 -16.93 -7.16
CA ARG A 183 16.61 -17.22 -8.14
C ARG A 183 17.80 -17.97 -7.56
N ASP A 184 18.00 -17.92 -6.25
CA ASP A 184 19.10 -18.62 -5.56
C ASP A 184 18.65 -19.90 -4.84
N GLY A 185 17.41 -20.38 -5.08
CA GLY A 185 16.90 -21.66 -4.60
C GLY A 185 15.85 -21.56 -3.49
N ASN A 186 15.77 -20.46 -2.77
CA ASN A 186 14.72 -20.10 -1.80
C ASN A 186 14.36 -18.61 -1.99
N ASP A 187 13.29 -18.18 -1.32
CA ASP A 187 12.81 -16.80 -1.41
C ASP A 187 13.72 -15.89 -0.57
N GLU A 188 14.31 -14.89 -1.20
CA GLU A 188 15.24 -13.94 -0.61
C GLU A 188 14.89 -12.51 -1.01
N ILE A 189 15.25 -11.53 -0.20
CA ILE A 189 15.03 -10.13 -0.49
C ILE A 189 16.11 -9.59 -1.44
N TYR A 190 15.65 -8.92 -2.48
CA TYR A 190 16.46 -8.24 -3.48
C TYR A 190 16.13 -6.75 -3.54
N ILE A 191 17.08 -5.95 -3.99
CA ILE A 191 16.91 -4.55 -4.35
C ILE A 191 17.43 -4.32 -5.76
N MET A 192 16.82 -3.38 -6.50
CA MET A 192 17.30 -2.89 -7.78
C MET A 192 17.05 -1.40 -7.92
N ASP A 193 17.72 -0.75 -8.86
CA ASP A 193 17.35 0.61 -9.27
C ASP A 193 15.94 0.62 -9.89
N SER A 194 15.24 1.76 -9.88
CA SER A 194 13.89 1.90 -10.46
C SER A 194 13.82 1.57 -11.96
N ASN A 195 14.94 1.57 -12.66
CA ASN A 195 15.05 1.17 -14.08
C ASN A 195 15.44 -0.31 -14.30
N GLY A 196 15.47 -1.14 -13.25
CA GLY A 196 15.80 -2.58 -13.28
C GLY A 196 17.29 -2.91 -13.23
N ASN A 197 18.19 -1.93 -13.18
CA ASN A 197 19.63 -2.16 -13.09
C ASN A 197 20.07 -2.48 -11.64
N ASN A 198 21.32 -2.93 -11.49
CA ASN A 198 22.01 -3.13 -10.20
C ASN A 198 21.26 -4.05 -9.22
N GLN A 199 20.61 -5.11 -9.74
CA GLN A 199 19.91 -6.09 -8.91
C GLN A 199 20.86 -6.75 -7.91
N THR A 200 20.60 -6.60 -6.62
CA THR A 200 21.46 -7.06 -5.54
C THR A 200 20.64 -7.85 -4.52
N ARG A 201 21.13 -9.05 -4.14
CA ARG A 201 20.58 -9.85 -3.07
C ARG A 201 20.94 -9.24 -1.71
N LEU A 202 19.93 -9.03 -0.86
CA LEU A 202 20.10 -8.44 0.47
C LEU A 202 20.12 -9.48 1.60
N THR A 203 19.37 -10.58 1.44
CA THR A 203 19.35 -11.67 2.42
C THR A 203 20.00 -12.92 1.87
N ILE A 204 20.72 -13.68 2.74
CA ILE A 204 21.45 -14.88 2.35
C ILE A 204 21.31 -15.92 3.47
N ASN A 205 20.34 -16.82 3.35
CA ASN A 205 20.12 -17.94 4.27
C ASN A 205 19.33 -19.07 3.58
N ASP A 206 19.04 -20.17 4.28
CA ASP A 206 18.31 -21.30 3.73
C ASP A 206 16.78 -21.24 3.96
N SER A 207 16.28 -20.13 4.49
CA SER A 207 14.89 -19.90 4.87
C SER A 207 14.21 -18.95 3.89
N GLN A 208 12.90 -18.73 4.06
CA GLN A 208 12.15 -17.78 3.25
C GLN A 208 12.20 -16.37 3.87
N ASP A 209 12.60 -15.41 3.08
CA ASP A 209 12.53 -13.98 3.35
C ASP A 209 11.63 -13.33 2.31
N ILE A 210 10.49 -12.76 2.72
CA ILE A 210 9.42 -12.32 1.83
C ILE A 210 8.79 -11.00 2.31
N TYR A 211 7.91 -10.41 1.50
CA TYR A 211 7.13 -9.19 1.80
C TYR A 211 7.95 -8.00 2.30
N PRO A 212 9.03 -7.61 1.57
CA PRO A 212 9.85 -6.48 1.98
C PRO A 212 9.12 -5.14 1.82
N ARG A 213 9.35 -4.22 2.77
CA ARG A 213 8.87 -2.83 2.69
C ARG A 213 9.93 -1.87 3.18
N PHE A 214 10.12 -0.75 2.49
CA PHE A 214 10.95 0.33 3.00
C PHE A 214 10.29 1.04 4.18
N LEU A 215 11.10 1.52 5.10
CA LEU A 215 10.70 2.54 6.05
C LEU A 215 10.58 3.91 5.35
N PRO A 216 9.82 4.87 5.93
CA PRO A 216 9.57 6.17 5.28
C PRO A 216 10.81 7.00 4.93
N LEU A 217 11.94 6.80 5.62
CA LEU A 217 13.21 7.47 5.28
C LEU A 217 13.99 6.74 4.17
N GLY A 218 13.60 5.52 3.79
CA GLY A 218 14.28 4.71 2.78
C GLY A 218 15.61 4.08 3.22
N ASP A 219 16.04 4.31 4.45
CA ASP A 219 17.30 3.82 5.00
C ASP A 219 17.23 2.39 5.53
N LYS A 220 16.03 1.87 5.77
CA LYS A 220 15.78 0.52 6.29
C LYS A 220 14.65 -0.18 5.55
N ILE A 221 14.68 -1.52 5.63
CA ILE A 221 13.69 -2.44 5.07
C ILE A 221 13.19 -3.35 6.19
N VAL A 222 11.87 -3.47 6.36
CA VAL A 222 11.22 -4.53 7.16
C VAL A 222 10.78 -5.64 6.24
N PHE A 223 10.80 -6.88 6.71
CA PHE A 223 10.42 -8.06 5.94
C PHE A 223 10.02 -9.21 6.87
N GLU A 224 9.41 -10.24 6.31
CA GLU A 224 9.09 -11.48 6.99
C GLU A 224 10.18 -12.52 6.77
N SER A 225 10.56 -13.24 7.82
CA SER A 225 11.52 -14.34 7.74
C SER A 225 11.12 -15.51 8.62
N ASN A 226 11.23 -16.73 8.11
CA ASN A 226 10.99 -17.94 8.91
C ASN A 226 12.29 -18.64 9.35
N ARG A 227 13.41 -17.93 9.37
CA ARG A 227 14.74 -18.48 9.72
C ARG A 227 14.86 -18.97 11.14
N ASP A 228 14.01 -18.50 12.05
CA ASP A 228 13.96 -18.92 13.46
C ASP A 228 12.91 -20.01 13.73
N GLY A 229 12.26 -20.55 12.66
CA GLY A 229 11.33 -21.68 12.73
C GLY A 229 9.85 -21.34 12.58
N ASN A 230 9.48 -20.09 12.71
CA ASN A 230 8.17 -19.48 12.40
C ASN A 230 8.41 -18.14 11.71
N PHE A 231 7.41 -17.58 11.07
CA PHE A 231 7.53 -16.22 10.51
C PHE A 231 7.63 -15.19 11.63
N GLU A 232 8.63 -14.35 11.50
CA GLU A 232 8.92 -13.22 12.39
C GLU A 232 9.17 -11.96 11.57
N ILE A 233 8.99 -10.80 12.18
CA ILE A 233 9.29 -9.51 11.56
C ILE A 233 10.77 -9.19 11.76
N TYR A 234 11.46 -9.02 10.66
CA TYR A 234 12.87 -8.61 10.61
C TYR A 234 13.00 -7.18 10.08
N ILE A 235 14.08 -6.51 10.50
CA ILE A 235 14.52 -5.24 9.95
C ILE A 235 15.98 -5.34 9.53
N MET A 236 16.35 -4.60 8.49
CA MET A 236 17.73 -4.44 8.03
C MET A 236 17.98 -3.04 7.50
N ASP A 237 19.23 -2.65 7.34
CA ASP A 237 19.58 -1.46 6.57
C ASP A 237 19.29 -1.69 5.08
N SER A 238 19.05 -0.64 4.30
CA SER A 238 18.69 -0.76 2.88
C SER A 238 19.78 -1.40 1.99
N ASP A 239 21.01 -1.53 2.51
CA ASP A 239 22.11 -2.26 1.88
C ASP A 239 22.20 -3.76 2.28
N GLY A 240 21.24 -4.27 3.08
CA GLY A 240 21.17 -5.65 3.56
C GLY A 240 21.95 -5.96 4.83
N ASN A 241 22.65 -4.98 5.40
CA ASN A 241 23.38 -5.15 6.65
C ASN A 241 22.48 -5.03 7.89
N ASN A 242 23.00 -5.39 9.06
CA ASN A 242 22.36 -5.22 10.37
C ASN A 242 20.97 -5.83 10.47
N GLN A 243 20.78 -7.06 9.97
CA GLN A 243 19.52 -7.82 10.05
C GLN A 243 19.22 -8.19 11.51
N VAL A 244 18.04 -7.80 12.00
CA VAL A 244 17.60 -8.01 13.39
C VAL A 244 16.17 -8.56 13.39
N ASN A 245 15.92 -9.63 14.16
CA ASN A 245 14.56 -10.09 14.48
C ASN A 245 13.93 -9.14 15.50
N LEU A 246 12.79 -8.52 15.14
CA LEU A 246 12.08 -7.57 15.98
C LEU A 246 11.00 -8.23 16.85
N SER A 247 10.40 -9.32 16.42
CA SER A 247 9.19 -9.84 17.07
C SER A 247 9.42 -10.98 18.04
N THR A 248 10.35 -11.86 17.80
CA THR A 248 10.85 -12.99 18.63
C THR A 248 9.83 -13.60 19.58
N ASN A 249 8.99 -14.54 19.10
CA ASN A 249 8.03 -15.30 19.90
C ASN A 249 7.70 -16.66 19.25
N ALA A 250 6.77 -17.45 19.83
CA ALA A 250 6.41 -18.76 19.32
C ALA A 250 5.28 -18.76 18.27
N GLY A 251 4.58 -17.64 18.10
CA GLY A 251 3.56 -17.44 17.07
C GLY A 251 4.17 -16.94 15.76
N SER A 252 3.42 -17.00 14.68
CA SER A 252 3.82 -16.35 13.43
C SER A 252 3.41 -14.89 13.44
N ASP A 253 4.36 -14.01 13.09
CA ASP A 253 4.19 -12.58 12.95
C ASP A 253 4.40 -12.21 11.48
N MET A 254 3.41 -11.54 10.87
CA MET A 254 3.37 -11.29 9.43
C MET A 254 2.79 -9.90 9.12
N GLY A 255 2.82 -9.50 7.83
CA GLY A 255 2.22 -8.26 7.36
C GLY A 255 2.77 -6.99 7.99
N PRO A 256 4.10 -6.79 8.13
CA PRO A 256 4.63 -5.59 8.76
C PRO A 256 4.31 -4.35 7.94
N TYR A 257 3.75 -3.32 8.60
CA TYR A 257 3.50 -2.03 7.99
C TYR A 257 4.07 -0.90 8.84
N PRO A 258 5.08 -0.18 8.34
CA PRO A 258 5.68 0.93 9.07
C PRO A 258 4.74 2.13 9.22
N ALA A 259 4.80 2.81 10.35
CA ALA A 259 4.13 4.09 10.56
C ALA A 259 4.68 5.17 9.59
N PRO A 260 3.86 6.13 9.13
CA PRO A 260 4.27 7.15 8.15
C PRO A 260 5.47 7.99 8.56
N PHE A 261 5.75 8.11 9.86
CA PHE A 261 6.89 8.85 10.38
C PHE A 261 8.03 7.95 10.90
N GLY A 262 7.88 6.60 10.74
CA GLY A 262 8.93 5.63 11.02
C GLY A 262 9.15 5.27 12.49
N GLU A 263 8.26 5.68 13.41
CA GLU A 263 8.40 5.44 14.85
C GLU A 263 7.91 4.07 15.33
N ALA A 264 7.04 3.42 14.54
CA ALA A 264 6.39 2.16 14.91
C ALA A 264 6.15 1.25 13.70
N ILE A 265 5.86 -0.01 13.99
CA ILE A 265 5.42 -1.03 13.01
C ILE A 265 4.15 -1.66 13.57
N VAL A 266 3.07 -1.75 12.73
CA VAL A 266 1.94 -2.64 13.00
C VAL A 266 2.12 -3.92 12.21
N PHE A 267 1.63 -5.02 12.76
CA PHE A 267 1.74 -6.36 12.17
C PHE A 267 0.64 -7.27 12.71
N GLU A 268 0.43 -8.41 12.07
CA GLU A 268 -0.46 -9.45 12.56
C GLU A 268 0.32 -10.56 13.26
N SER A 269 -0.22 -11.08 14.35
CA SER A 269 0.39 -12.13 15.15
C SER A 269 -0.62 -13.15 15.63
N ASN A 270 -0.31 -14.44 15.54
CA ASN A 270 -1.17 -15.49 16.08
C ASN A 270 -0.68 -16.04 17.44
N ARG A 271 0.20 -15.31 18.13
CA ARG A 271 0.81 -15.74 19.41
C ARG A 271 -0.22 -15.99 20.53
N ASP A 272 -1.40 -15.37 20.45
CA ASP A 272 -2.49 -15.49 21.42
C ASP A 272 -3.55 -16.53 21.00
N GLY A 273 -3.36 -17.24 19.86
CA GLY A 273 -4.21 -18.35 19.42
C GLY A 273 -5.03 -18.09 18.15
N ASN A 274 -5.32 -16.85 17.82
CA ASN A 274 -5.87 -16.35 16.55
C ASN A 274 -5.03 -15.17 16.10
N TYR A 275 -5.20 -14.72 14.85
CA TYR A 275 -4.50 -13.53 14.38
C TYR A 275 -5.11 -12.27 15.01
N GLU A 276 -4.24 -11.46 15.59
CA GLU A 276 -4.55 -10.18 16.22
C GLU A 276 -3.60 -9.11 15.69
N ILE A 277 -4.02 -7.84 15.72
CA ILE A 277 -3.16 -6.72 15.34
C ILE A 277 -2.28 -6.32 16.53
N TYR A 278 -0.99 -6.32 16.29
CA TYR A 278 0.03 -5.86 17.21
C TYR A 278 0.69 -4.58 16.71
N ILE A 279 1.18 -3.78 17.65
CA ILE A 279 2.06 -2.64 17.39
C ILE A 279 3.35 -2.82 18.19
N MET A 280 4.48 -2.37 17.62
CA MET A 280 5.77 -2.29 18.30
C MET A 280 6.51 -1.02 17.91
N GLU A 281 7.46 -0.61 18.74
CA GLU A 281 8.44 0.42 18.38
C GLU A 281 9.37 -0.09 17.28
N ILE A 282 10.04 0.82 16.57
CA ILE A 282 10.91 0.48 15.43
C ILE A 282 12.12 -0.40 15.80
N ASP A 283 12.47 -0.48 17.06
CA ASP A 283 13.55 -1.35 17.60
C ASP A 283 13.02 -2.73 18.07
N GLY A 284 11.73 -3.01 17.91
CA GLY A 284 11.05 -4.22 18.36
C GLY A 284 10.56 -4.16 19.82
N GLY A 285 10.76 -3.02 20.49
CA GLY A 285 10.30 -2.79 21.87
C GLY A 285 8.79 -2.56 21.98
N ASN A 286 8.29 -2.63 23.22
CA ASN A 286 6.92 -2.25 23.61
C ASN A 286 5.81 -2.91 22.78
N GLN A 287 5.97 -4.21 22.40
CA GLN A 287 4.97 -4.95 21.64
C GLN A 287 3.64 -5.03 22.41
N LYS A 288 2.56 -4.64 21.77
CA LYS A 288 1.22 -4.58 22.35
C LYS A 288 0.17 -5.15 21.42
N ASN A 289 -0.67 -6.08 21.91
CA ASN A 289 -1.89 -6.50 21.24
C ASN A 289 -2.93 -5.36 21.28
N LEU A 290 -3.46 -4.98 20.11
CA LEU A 290 -4.43 -3.87 19.97
C LEU A 290 -5.87 -4.36 19.84
N THR A 291 -6.12 -5.61 19.40
CA THR A 291 -7.47 -6.06 19.05
C THR A 291 -8.08 -7.04 20.05
N ASN A 292 -7.36 -8.07 20.48
CA ASN A 292 -7.74 -9.03 21.55
C ASN A 292 -9.20 -9.48 21.55
N ASN A 293 -9.63 -10.18 20.50
CA ASN A 293 -10.99 -10.73 20.35
C ASN A 293 -10.95 -12.17 19.80
N ASN A 294 -12.10 -12.79 19.49
CA ASN A 294 -12.18 -14.17 19.02
C ASN A 294 -12.10 -14.32 17.48
N GLY A 295 -12.17 -13.22 16.73
CA GLY A 295 -12.03 -13.20 15.28
C GLY A 295 -10.56 -13.11 14.88
N ASN A 296 -10.27 -13.37 13.62
CA ASN A 296 -8.96 -13.06 13.04
C ASN A 296 -8.93 -11.61 12.59
N ASP A 297 -7.95 -10.88 13.05
CA ASP A 297 -7.66 -9.52 12.67
C ASP A 297 -6.35 -9.50 11.89
N THR A 298 -6.36 -9.00 10.65
CA THR A 298 -5.26 -9.12 9.69
C THR A 298 -5.09 -7.84 8.84
N ASN A 299 -4.01 -7.77 8.07
CA ASN A 299 -3.72 -6.68 7.13
C ASN A 299 -3.83 -5.28 7.76
N PRO A 300 -3.05 -4.97 8.79
CA PRO A 300 -3.06 -3.66 9.42
C PRO A 300 -2.35 -2.61 8.57
N PHE A 301 -2.92 -1.40 8.49
CA PHE A 301 -2.32 -0.24 7.82
C PHE A 301 -2.51 1.01 8.66
N PHE A 302 -1.47 1.82 8.79
CA PHE A 302 -1.63 3.16 9.34
C PHE A 302 -2.37 4.09 8.38
N SER A 303 -3.17 5.00 8.93
CA SER A 303 -3.65 6.17 8.19
C SER A 303 -2.45 7.04 7.77
N PRO A 304 -2.53 7.82 6.68
CA PRO A 304 -1.45 8.72 6.27
C PRO A 304 -1.05 9.77 7.31
N ALA A 305 -1.97 10.14 8.21
CA ALA A 305 -1.67 11.00 9.36
C ALA A 305 -0.93 10.27 10.50
N GLY A 306 -0.87 8.94 10.47
CA GLY A 306 -0.29 8.13 11.52
C GLY A 306 -1.09 8.11 12.83
N ASP A 307 -2.36 8.58 12.83
CA ASP A 307 -3.19 8.69 14.03
C ASP A 307 -4.22 7.57 14.20
N ARG A 308 -4.39 6.72 13.17
CA ARG A 308 -5.33 5.60 13.12
C ARG A 308 -4.67 4.36 12.50
N ILE A 309 -5.26 3.18 12.80
CA ILE A 309 -4.94 1.91 12.17
C ILE A 309 -6.22 1.33 11.62
N ALA A 310 -6.25 1.02 10.30
CA ALA A 310 -7.30 0.20 9.71
C ALA A 310 -6.81 -1.23 9.55
N TYR A 311 -7.73 -2.19 9.58
CA TYR A 311 -7.44 -3.62 9.52
C TYR A 311 -8.67 -4.39 9.06
N ILE A 312 -8.49 -5.66 8.69
CA ILE A 312 -9.55 -6.59 8.33
C ILE A 312 -9.89 -7.46 9.54
N SER A 313 -11.17 -7.69 9.79
CA SER A 313 -11.65 -8.54 10.89
C SER A 313 -12.79 -9.45 10.45
N ASP A 314 -12.78 -10.70 10.89
CA ASP A 314 -13.90 -11.65 10.69
C ASP A 314 -14.79 -11.81 11.94
N ARG A 315 -14.61 -10.97 12.97
CA ARG A 315 -15.29 -11.06 14.27
C ARG A 315 -16.81 -11.03 14.21
N ASP A 316 -17.39 -10.39 13.19
CA ASP A 316 -18.83 -10.26 12.96
C ASP A 316 -19.39 -11.35 12.02
N GLY A 317 -18.55 -12.34 11.60
CA GLY A 317 -18.94 -13.51 10.84
C GLY A 317 -18.60 -13.47 9.35
N ASN A 318 -18.14 -12.35 8.83
CA ASN A 318 -17.53 -12.17 7.52
C ASN A 318 -16.39 -11.14 7.61
N LEU A 319 -15.56 -11.06 6.58
CA LEU A 319 -14.47 -10.09 6.53
C LEU A 319 -15.02 -8.68 6.33
N GLU A 320 -14.67 -7.79 7.25
CA GLU A 320 -15.07 -6.38 7.29
C GLU A 320 -13.84 -5.50 7.55
N ILE A 321 -13.92 -4.24 7.12
CA ILE A 321 -12.88 -3.25 7.38
C ILE A 321 -13.18 -2.52 8.68
N TYR A 322 -12.24 -2.56 9.60
CA TYR A 322 -12.28 -1.87 10.88
C TYR A 322 -11.24 -0.75 10.91
N ILE A 323 -11.47 0.23 11.78
CA ILE A 323 -10.51 1.28 12.13
C ILE A 323 -10.47 1.46 13.65
N MET A 324 -9.29 1.82 14.19
CA MET A 324 -9.07 2.07 15.62
C MET A 324 -8.06 3.19 15.85
N ASP A 325 -8.00 3.70 17.06
CA ASP A 325 -6.92 4.58 17.52
C ASP A 325 -5.62 3.78 17.74
N LEU A 326 -4.47 4.45 17.80
CA LEU A 326 -3.15 3.81 17.94
C LEU A 326 -3.00 3.00 19.24
N ASP A 327 -3.79 3.29 20.25
CA ASP A 327 -3.78 2.54 21.52
C ASP A 327 -4.69 1.31 21.53
N GLY A 328 -5.38 1.02 20.41
CA GLY A 328 -6.34 -0.07 20.25
C GLY A 328 -7.77 0.29 20.70
N SER A 329 -8.01 1.52 21.15
CA SER A 329 -9.34 1.98 21.53
C SER A 329 -10.17 2.43 20.31
N ASN A 330 -11.47 2.69 20.53
CA ASN A 330 -12.42 3.20 19.53
C ASN A 330 -12.48 2.37 18.24
N GLN A 331 -12.45 1.02 18.38
CA GLN A 331 -12.61 0.11 17.25
C GLN A 331 -13.99 0.27 16.62
N LEU A 332 -14.03 0.62 15.33
CA LEU A 332 -15.25 0.87 14.57
C LEU A 332 -15.26 0.02 13.29
N ASN A 333 -16.35 -0.75 13.08
CA ASN A 333 -16.62 -1.40 11.80
C ASN A 333 -17.05 -0.35 10.78
N LEU A 334 -16.28 -0.16 9.70
CA LEU A 334 -16.54 0.84 8.66
C LEU A 334 -17.49 0.34 7.58
N THR A 335 -17.48 -0.96 7.29
CA THR A 335 -18.22 -1.52 6.15
C THR A 335 -19.57 -2.12 6.55
N ASN A 336 -19.63 -2.86 7.65
CA ASN A 336 -20.83 -3.40 8.31
C ASN A 336 -21.94 -3.88 7.34
N ASN A 337 -21.63 -4.89 6.52
CA ASN A 337 -22.58 -5.49 5.58
C ASN A 337 -22.36 -7.01 5.46
N PRO A 338 -23.30 -7.80 4.88
CA PRO A 338 -23.19 -9.26 4.84
C PRO A 338 -22.18 -9.80 3.79
N SER A 339 -21.60 -8.95 2.95
CA SER A 339 -20.63 -9.35 1.95
C SER A 339 -19.21 -9.20 2.47
N VAL A 340 -18.27 -9.89 1.84
CA VAL A 340 -16.84 -9.76 2.11
C VAL A 340 -16.36 -8.40 1.64
N ASP A 341 -15.69 -7.67 2.54
CA ASP A 341 -14.98 -6.42 2.27
C ASP A 341 -13.50 -6.61 2.60
N TYR A 342 -12.60 -6.31 1.65
CA TYR A 342 -11.19 -6.66 1.77
C TYR A 342 -10.28 -5.67 1.02
N GLY A 343 -8.97 -5.74 1.26
CA GLY A 343 -7.91 -5.07 0.50
C GLY A 343 -8.17 -3.58 0.31
N PHE A 344 -7.79 -2.77 1.26
CA PHE A 344 -8.06 -1.34 1.26
C PHE A 344 -6.79 -0.50 1.12
N SER A 345 -6.96 0.74 0.71
CA SER A 345 -5.91 1.76 0.65
C SER A 345 -6.48 3.10 1.12
N PHE A 346 -5.68 3.87 1.85
CA PHE A 346 -6.01 5.23 2.24
C PHE A 346 -5.66 6.22 1.16
N GLN A 347 -6.51 7.22 0.95
CA GLN A 347 -6.16 8.37 0.14
C GLN A 347 -4.99 9.13 0.78
N PRO A 348 -3.91 9.44 0.04
CA PRO A 348 -2.86 10.32 0.53
C PRO A 348 -3.42 11.69 0.92
N TRP A 349 -2.78 12.40 1.87
CA TRP A 349 -3.10 13.80 2.09
C TRP A 349 -2.64 14.60 0.88
N PRO A 350 -3.49 15.51 0.35
CA PRO A 350 -3.02 16.46 -0.65
C PRO A 350 -1.93 17.35 -0.02
N GLU A 351 -0.75 17.37 -0.65
CA GLU A 351 0.34 18.27 -0.26
C GLU A 351 -0.03 19.76 -0.44
#